data_dcae6bae61e11cfcaf916c0b9ed041c0
#
_entry.id   dcae6bae61e11cfcaf916c0b9ed041c0
#
_cell.length_a   1.000
_cell.length_b   1.000
_cell.length_c   1.000
_cell.angle_alpha   90.00
_cell.angle_beta   90.00
_cell.angle_gamma   90.00
#
_symmetry.space_group_name_H-M   'P 1'
#
loop_
_entity.id
_entity.type
_entity.pdbx_description
1 polymer ?
#
loop_
_entity_poly.entity_id
_entity_poly.type
_entity_poly.pdbx_seq_one_letter_code
_entity_poly.pdbx_strand_id
1 'polypeptide(L)'
;MRNMRIRSLMLYLIVCAFFAGTIFFCYEFTTEGKSWVFSNINRHLSQGTASQGKISDRNGLVLAGVTDGKRTYCEDKSVRTALLHTVGDGSILIPSSIQSHYASELFGYNAVTGLGAPEVISMSKNISLTLDGSVCAKVSNDFKGKKGAAVAYNYLTGEVLCMVSLPTYDVLERPSAEALKSEKYEGVYLNRVLNSSYTPGSVFKIFTTAAALDLMPDAEKRNFSCEKVKIVDGEKVTCMKSHGKLSLKEALSKSCDIAFCDIALELGEDAMTKKMNEMGFNKSLYFDNLEISKSIYNVESATRGDLGWSGIGQYTNTLNPMHMVKIMGALANSGVCTEPFIVKSMSFGQDDKEVSLEPPKTTFFFSPSTADKIKEMMRYTVKSNYGESKFPNMCAKTGTAEIGEGKTPHGWMVGFSYDKSFPVAFAVVVENGDFGIKSAGPIVSNMIKYLHKSFQNK
;
A
#
# COMPACT_ATOMS: atom_id res chain seq x y z
N MET A 1 54.36 -35.50 -28.64
CA MET A 1 54.09 -35.06 -27.27
C MET A 1 53.71 -33.59 -27.16
N ARG A 2 54.35 -32.62 -27.78
CA ARG A 2 54.03 -31.18 -27.70
C ARG A 2 52.60 -30.85 -28.18
N ASN A 3 52.18 -31.42 -29.30
CA ASN A 3 50.82 -31.21 -29.84
C ASN A 3 49.70 -31.84 -29.02
N MET A 4 49.95 -32.93 -28.29
CA MET A 4 49.01 -33.52 -27.35
C MET A 4 48.82 -32.64 -26.11
N ARG A 5 49.89 -32.05 -25.57
CA ARG A 5 49.79 -31.12 -24.43
C ARG A 5 48.98 -29.86 -24.78
N ILE A 6 49.20 -29.30 -26.00
CA ILE A 6 48.45 -28.14 -26.49
C ILE A 6 46.96 -28.47 -26.64
N ARG A 7 46.63 -29.62 -27.22
CA ARG A 7 45.22 -30.08 -27.36
C ARG A 7 44.56 -30.31 -26.00
N SER A 8 45.28 -30.90 -25.05
CA SER A 8 44.81 -31.11 -23.69
C SER A 8 44.55 -29.76 -23.00
N LEU A 9 45.46 -28.79 -23.14
CA LEU A 9 45.33 -27.46 -22.56
C LEU A 9 44.10 -26.73 -23.15
N MET A 10 43.91 -26.81 -24.49
CA MET A 10 42.69 -26.22 -25.13
C MET A 10 41.40 -26.85 -24.61
N LEU A 11 41.39 -28.19 -24.41
CA LEU A 11 40.22 -28.86 -23.87
C LEU A 11 39.89 -28.42 -22.43
N TYR A 12 40.91 -28.26 -21.58
CA TYR A 12 40.74 -27.70 -20.24
C TYR A 12 40.20 -26.26 -20.26
N LEU A 13 40.69 -25.41 -21.16
CA LEU A 13 40.20 -24.04 -21.31
C LEU A 13 38.72 -24.02 -21.74
N ILE A 14 38.33 -24.90 -22.69
CA ILE A 14 36.93 -25.02 -23.11
C ILE A 14 36.04 -25.47 -21.95
N VAL A 15 36.48 -26.47 -21.17
CA VAL A 15 35.74 -26.97 -20.01
C VAL A 15 35.62 -25.89 -18.94
N CYS A 16 36.72 -25.15 -18.65
CA CYS A 16 36.69 -24.03 -17.70
C CYS A 16 35.75 -22.92 -18.17
N ALA A 17 35.76 -22.57 -19.46
CA ALA A 17 34.88 -21.57 -20.04
C ALA A 17 33.39 -22.01 -19.97
N PHE A 18 33.12 -23.30 -20.20
CA PHE A 18 31.76 -23.87 -20.03
C PHE A 18 31.26 -23.77 -18.59
N PHE A 19 32.08 -24.15 -17.62
CA PHE A 19 31.72 -24.02 -16.20
C PHE A 19 31.52 -22.57 -15.77
N ALA A 20 32.42 -21.66 -16.21
CA ALA A 20 32.26 -20.23 -15.93
C ALA A 20 30.99 -19.66 -16.56
N GLY A 21 30.68 -20.06 -17.81
CA GLY A 21 29.41 -19.69 -18.47
C GLY A 21 28.19 -20.25 -17.74
N THR A 22 28.26 -21.48 -17.25
CA THR A 22 27.17 -22.10 -16.49
C THR A 22 26.93 -21.39 -15.15
N ILE A 23 28.01 -21.05 -14.44
CA ILE A 23 27.93 -20.30 -13.16
C ILE A 23 27.35 -18.91 -13.42
N PHE A 24 27.81 -18.22 -14.48
CA PHE A 24 27.28 -16.93 -14.87
C PHE A 24 25.80 -17.03 -15.24
N PHE A 25 25.41 -18.04 -16.03
CA PHE A 25 24.01 -18.30 -16.35
C PHE A 25 23.14 -18.57 -15.09
N CYS A 26 23.63 -19.36 -14.16
CA CYS A 26 22.94 -19.60 -12.89
C CYS A 26 22.82 -18.31 -12.06
N TYR A 27 23.83 -17.47 -12.04
CA TYR A 27 23.78 -16.17 -11.38
C TYR A 27 22.74 -15.25 -12.02
N GLU A 28 22.81 -15.02 -13.34
CA GLU A 28 21.84 -14.24 -14.10
C GLU A 28 20.41 -14.80 -13.94
N PHE A 29 20.28 -16.14 -13.96
CA PHE A 29 18.98 -16.78 -13.77
C PHE A 29 18.41 -16.55 -12.36
N THR A 30 19.23 -16.51 -11.32
CA THR A 30 18.75 -16.25 -9.95
C THR A 30 18.44 -14.77 -9.70
N THR A 31 19.16 -13.86 -10.36
CA THR A 31 18.99 -12.40 -10.23
C THR A 31 17.93 -11.84 -11.19
N GLU A 32 18.00 -12.24 -12.47
CA GLU A 32 17.16 -11.72 -13.55
C GLU A 32 16.11 -12.73 -14.06
N GLY A 33 16.21 -14.01 -13.67
CA GLY A 33 15.41 -15.10 -14.22
C GLY A 33 13.90 -14.92 -14.07
N LYS A 34 13.45 -14.18 -13.06
CA LYS A 34 12.03 -13.83 -12.90
C LYS A 34 11.53 -12.99 -14.08
N SER A 35 12.34 -12.10 -14.62
CA SER A 35 11.97 -11.28 -15.79
C SER A 35 11.93 -12.10 -17.09
N TRP A 36 12.82 -13.07 -17.24
CA TRP A 36 12.84 -13.96 -18.42
C TRP A 36 11.65 -14.91 -18.46
N VAL A 37 11.31 -15.49 -17.30
CA VAL A 37 10.15 -16.36 -17.13
C VAL A 37 8.87 -15.59 -17.41
N PHE A 38 8.77 -14.34 -16.94
CA PHE A 38 7.60 -13.50 -17.11
C PHE A 38 7.25 -13.24 -18.58
N SER A 39 8.24 -13.03 -19.46
CA SER A 39 7.99 -12.81 -20.88
C SER A 39 7.43 -14.05 -21.60
N ASN A 40 7.83 -15.26 -21.20
CA ASN A 40 7.35 -16.52 -21.79
C ASN A 40 5.97 -16.92 -21.22
N ILE A 41 5.73 -16.72 -19.93
CA ILE A 41 4.43 -16.99 -19.28
C ILE A 41 3.33 -16.13 -19.90
N ASN A 42 3.60 -14.87 -20.21
CA ASN A 42 2.65 -13.99 -20.89
C ASN A 42 2.19 -14.49 -22.26
N ARG A 43 3.07 -15.20 -22.98
CA ARG A 43 2.73 -15.81 -24.27
C ARG A 43 1.77 -16.99 -24.09
N HIS A 44 1.92 -17.76 -23.03
CA HIS A 44 1.01 -18.86 -22.69
C HIS A 44 -0.30 -18.37 -22.07
N LEU A 45 -0.28 -17.27 -21.28
CA LEU A 45 -1.47 -16.58 -20.78
C LEU A 45 -2.40 -16.15 -21.92
N SER A 46 -1.82 -15.57 -22.99
CA SER A 46 -2.60 -15.11 -24.15
C SER A 46 -3.14 -16.24 -25.01
N GLN A 47 -2.56 -17.44 -24.92
CA GLN A 47 -2.94 -18.60 -25.73
C GLN A 47 -3.90 -19.60 -25.03
N GLY A 48 -4.20 -19.38 -23.75
CA GLY A 48 -5.17 -20.19 -22.98
C GLY A 48 -4.80 -21.67 -22.80
N THR A 49 -3.52 -22.04 -22.99
CA THR A 49 -3.08 -23.44 -23.12
C THR A 49 -2.48 -24.06 -21.85
N ALA A 50 -2.40 -23.33 -20.73
CA ALA A 50 -1.76 -23.84 -19.53
C ALA A 50 -2.75 -24.01 -18.38
N SER A 51 -2.67 -25.16 -17.69
CA SER A 51 -3.33 -25.34 -16.40
C SER A 51 -2.81 -24.30 -15.40
N GLN A 52 -3.70 -23.53 -14.82
CA GLN A 52 -3.37 -22.52 -13.81
C GLN A 52 -3.98 -22.86 -12.48
N GLY A 53 -3.25 -22.57 -11.41
CA GLY A 53 -3.77 -22.66 -10.06
C GLY A 53 -4.97 -21.73 -9.83
N LYS A 54 -5.77 -22.10 -8.86
CA LYS A 54 -6.93 -21.36 -8.36
C LYS A 54 -6.46 -20.23 -7.45
N ILE A 55 -7.12 -19.07 -7.54
CA ILE A 55 -6.98 -17.97 -6.59
C ILE A 55 -8.27 -17.86 -5.80
N SER A 56 -8.21 -17.91 -4.48
CA SER A 56 -9.37 -17.78 -3.59
C SER A 56 -9.15 -16.67 -2.55
N ASP A 57 -10.23 -16.11 -2.03
CA ASP A 57 -10.20 -15.22 -0.88
C ASP A 57 -10.04 -15.99 0.44
N ARG A 58 -9.95 -15.26 1.57
CA ARG A 58 -9.79 -15.83 2.92
C ARG A 58 -10.92 -16.77 3.36
N ASN A 59 -12.08 -16.67 2.73
CA ASN A 59 -13.28 -17.44 3.03
C ASN A 59 -13.48 -18.62 2.06
N GLY A 60 -12.52 -18.84 1.13
CA GLY A 60 -12.58 -19.89 0.13
C GLY A 60 -13.38 -19.54 -1.12
N LEU A 61 -13.88 -18.30 -1.26
CA LEU A 61 -14.53 -17.83 -2.49
C LEU A 61 -13.50 -17.82 -3.63
N VAL A 62 -13.80 -18.58 -4.69
CA VAL A 62 -12.94 -18.61 -5.88
C VAL A 62 -13.03 -17.29 -6.62
N LEU A 63 -11.92 -16.57 -6.69
CA LEU A 63 -11.78 -15.28 -7.36
C LEU A 63 -11.39 -15.45 -8.82
N ALA A 64 -10.52 -16.42 -9.10
CA ALA A 64 -10.15 -16.83 -10.43
C ALA A 64 -9.73 -18.31 -10.42
N GLY A 65 -10.09 -19.05 -11.47
CA GLY A 65 -9.81 -20.47 -11.62
C GLY A 65 -9.66 -20.85 -13.08
N VAL A 66 -9.66 -22.15 -13.36
CA VAL A 66 -9.66 -22.72 -14.71
C VAL A 66 -10.78 -23.74 -14.82
N THR A 67 -11.59 -23.62 -15.88
CA THR A 67 -12.63 -24.59 -16.25
C THR A 67 -12.47 -24.88 -17.74
N ASP A 68 -12.38 -26.15 -18.13
CA ASP A 68 -12.18 -26.61 -19.49
C ASP A 68 -10.98 -25.92 -20.20
N GLY A 69 -9.87 -25.79 -19.45
CA GLY A 69 -8.63 -25.15 -19.95
C GLY A 69 -8.70 -23.63 -20.13
N LYS A 70 -9.81 -23.00 -19.76
CA LYS A 70 -9.99 -21.54 -19.87
C LYS A 70 -9.98 -20.88 -18.51
N ARG A 71 -9.36 -19.70 -18.41
CA ARG A 71 -9.40 -18.87 -17.21
C ARG A 71 -10.82 -18.39 -16.93
N THR A 72 -11.29 -18.62 -15.71
CA THR A 72 -12.60 -18.18 -15.22
C THR A 72 -12.43 -17.25 -14.04
N TYR A 73 -13.42 -16.44 -13.78
CA TYR A 73 -13.42 -15.45 -12.70
C TYR A 73 -14.69 -15.60 -11.85
N CYS A 74 -14.68 -15.03 -10.66
CA CYS A 74 -15.81 -15.04 -9.73
C CYS A 74 -17.12 -14.67 -10.43
N GLU A 75 -18.21 -15.39 -10.12
CA GLU A 75 -19.54 -15.13 -10.72
C GLU A 75 -20.12 -13.77 -10.28
N ASP A 76 -19.80 -13.34 -9.03
CA ASP A 76 -20.23 -12.03 -8.53
C ASP A 76 -19.47 -10.91 -9.26
N LYS A 77 -20.21 -10.17 -10.10
CA LYS A 77 -19.69 -9.03 -10.86
C LYS A 77 -19.05 -7.97 -9.97
N SER A 78 -19.62 -7.70 -8.80
CA SER A 78 -19.11 -6.68 -7.89
C SER A 78 -17.75 -7.08 -7.31
N VAL A 79 -17.57 -8.36 -6.97
CA VAL A 79 -16.32 -8.91 -6.45
C VAL A 79 -15.22 -8.85 -7.52
N ARG A 80 -15.47 -9.39 -8.73
CA ARG A 80 -14.44 -9.43 -9.77
C ARG A 80 -14.08 -8.02 -10.28
N THR A 81 -15.04 -7.08 -10.29
CA THR A 81 -14.77 -5.67 -10.62
C THR A 81 -13.91 -4.99 -9.54
N ALA A 82 -14.22 -5.18 -8.27
CA ALA A 82 -13.48 -4.58 -7.16
C ALA A 82 -12.04 -5.11 -7.06
N LEU A 83 -11.83 -6.36 -7.45
CA LEU A 83 -10.55 -7.06 -7.30
C LEU A 83 -9.69 -7.10 -8.56
N LEU A 84 -10.03 -6.32 -9.60
CA LEU A 84 -9.25 -6.25 -10.84
C LEU A 84 -7.75 -6.04 -10.57
N HIS A 85 -7.39 -5.07 -9.73
CA HIS A 85 -5.98 -4.73 -9.45
C HIS A 85 -5.29 -5.74 -8.55
N THR A 86 -6.05 -6.50 -7.75
CA THR A 86 -5.51 -7.52 -6.87
C THR A 86 -5.36 -8.85 -7.60
N VAL A 87 -6.44 -9.32 -8.25
CA VAL A 87 -6.43 -10.61 -8.95
C VAL A 87 -5.76 -10.52 -10.31
N GLY A 88 -6.06 -9.46 -11.09
CA GLY A 88 -5.63 -9.26 -12.47
C GLY A 88 -6.69 -9.71 -13.48
N ASP A 89 -6.49 -9.31 -14.72
CA ASP A 89 -7.35 -9.65 -15.87
C ASP A 89 -6.67 -10.62 -16.87
N GLY A 90 -5.57 -11.24 -16.45
CA GLY A 90 -4.74 -12.09 -17.29
C GLY A 90 -3.85 -11.32 -18.27
N SER A 91 -3.87 -9.99 -18.27
CA SER A 91 -2.92 -9.16 -19.01
C SER A 91 -1.72 -8.78 -18.14
N ILE A 92 -0.62 -8.38 -18.80
CA ILE A 92 0.59 -7.88 -18.09
C ILE A 92 0.47 -6.42 -17.66
N LEU A 93 -0.65 -5.77 -17.94
CA LEU A 93 -0.83 -4.34 -17.74
C LEU A 93 -1.00 -3.96 -16.26
N ILE A 94 -1.28 -4.97 -15.39
CA ILE A 94 -1.35 -4.81 -13.94
C ILE A 94 -0.27 -5.69 -13.30
N PRO A 95 1.00 -5.26 -13.28
CA PRO A 95 2.12 -6.08 -12.84
C PRO A 95 2.06 -6.45 -11.34
N SER A 96 1.39 -5.64 -10.53
CA SER A 96 1.19 -5.87 -9.10
C SER A 96 0.04 -6.84 -8.77
N SER A 97 -0.66 -7.37 -9.78
CA SER A 97 -1.74 -8.35 -9.56
C SER A 97 -1.18 -9.74 -9.21
N ILE A 98 -1.97 -10.55 -8.52
CA ILE A 98 -1.60 -11.93 -8.16
C ILE A 98 -1.30 -12.76 -9.42
N GLN A 99 -2.10 -12.64 -10.47
CA GLN A 99 -1.87 -13.36 -11.72
C GLN A 99 -0.55 -12.99 -12.38
N SER A 100 -0.09 -11.73 -12.23
CA SER A 100 1.19 -11.28 -12.80
C SER A 100 2.37 -11.57 -11.88
N HIS A 101 2.26 -11.20 -10.60
CA HIS A 101 3.36 -11.31 -9.64
C HIS A 101 3.68 -12.76 -9.26
N TYR A 102 2.66 -13.62 -9.12
CA TYR A 102 2.80 -15.05 -8.80
C TYR A 102 2.55 -15.96 -10.02
N ALA A 103 2.85 -15.46 -11.21
CA ALA A 103 2.63 -16.21 -12.44
C ALA A 103 3.39 -17.54 -12.46
N SER A 104 4.64 -17.59 -11.97
CA SER A 104 5.44 -18.81 -11.89
C SER A 104 4.79 -19.88 -11.02
N GLU A 105 4.24 -19.48 -9.88
CA GLU A 105 3.56 -20.36 -8.92
C GLU A 105 2.24 -20.87 -9.48
N LEU A 106 1.45 -19.98 -10.07
CA LEU A 106 0.14 -20.33 -10.65
C LEU A 106 0.27 -21.30 -11.84
N PHE A 107 1.31 -21.13 -12.68
CA PHE A 107 1.53 -22.00 -13.85
C PHE A 107 2.37 -23.26 -13.54
N GLY A 108 2.97 -23.34 -12.36
CA GLY A 108 3.86 -24.46 -12.01
C GLY A 108 5.11 -24.48 -12.89
N TYR A 109 5.63 -23.33 -13.24
CA TYR A 109 6.85 -23.22 -14.05
C TYR A 109 8.05 -23.81 -13.28
N ASN A 110 8.73 -24.75 -13.92
CA ASN A 110 9.97 -25.29 -13.40
C ASN A 110 11.15 -24.73 -14.21
N ALA A 111 12.03 -24.02 -13.53
CA ALA A 111 13.21 -23.39 -14.11
C ALA A 111 14.18 -24.38 -14.78
N VAL A 112 14.19 -25.65 -14.33
CA VAL A 112 15.11 -26.68 -14.84
C VAL A 112 14.58 -27.30 -16.11
N THR A 113 13.27 -27.48 -16.24
CA THR A 113 12.64 -28.15 -17.41
C THR A 113 12.17 -27.16 -18.48
N GLY A 114 12.12 -25.87 -18.19
CA GLY A 114 11.77 -24.79 -19.13
C GLY A 114 10.30 -24.72 -19.51
N LEU A 115 9.45 -25.64 -19.11
CA LEU A 115 8.02 -25.71 -19.44
C LEU A 115 7.24 -26.17 -18.22
N GLY A 116 5.98 -25.76 -18.12
CA GLY A 116 5.03 -26.37 -17.19
C GLY A 116 5.04 -27.90 -17.43
N ALA A 117 5.13 -28.67 -16.35
CA ALA A 117 5.12 -30.13 -16.47
C ALA A 117 3.85 -30.59 -17.19
N PRO A 118 3.88 -31.73 -17.94
CA PRO A 118 2.69 -32.35 -18.46
C PRO A 118 1.60 -32.47 -17.39
N GLU A 119 0.34 -32.45 -17.77
CA GLU A 119 -0.84 -32.47 -16.85
C GLU A 119 -0.76 -33.51 -15.73
N VAL A 120 0.02 -34.58 -15.91
CA VAL A 120 0.25 -35.66 -14.94
C VAL A 120 1.12 -35.22 -13.74
N ILE A 121 1.91 -34.14 -13.87
CA ILE A 121 2.75 -33.59 -12.80
C ILE A 121 2.54 -32.06 -12.75
N SER A 122 1.31 -31.64 -12.58
CA SER A 122 1.00 -30.21 -12.43
C SER A 122 1.64 -29.69 -11.15
N MET A 123 2.66 -28.85 -11.26
CA MET A 123 3.28 -28.13 -10.15
C MET A 123 2.59 -26.78 -9.92
N SER A 124 1.45 -26.53 -10.60
CA SER A 124 0.66 -25.32 -10.38
C SER A 124 0.18 -25.26 -8.93
N LYS A 125 0.31 -24.07 -8.34
CA LYS A 125 -0.09 -23.82 -6.94
C LYS A 125 -1.40 -23.07 -6.92
N ASN A 126 -2.31 -23.50 -6.07
CA ASN A 126 -3.45 -22.70 -5.65
C ASN A 126 -2.97 -21.62 -4.67
N ILE A 127 -3.52 -20.43 -4.75
CA ILE A 127 -3.18 -19.29 -3.88
C ILE A 127 -4.43 -18.86 -3.13
N SER A 128 -4.39 -18.91 -1.80
CA SER A 128 -5.41 -18.33 -0.93
C SER A 128 -4.95 -16.96 -0.46
N LEU A 129 -5.82 -15.95 -0.58
CA LEU A 129 -5.53 -14.58 -0.18
C LEU A 129 -6.06 -14.30 1.22
N THR A 130 -5.46 -13.28 1.87
CA THR A 130 -5.89 -12.81 3.20
C THR A 130 -7.11 -11.91 3.16
N LEU A 131 -7.43 -11.30 2.01
CA LEU A 131 -8.55 -10.36 1.87
C LEU A 131 -9.92 -11.04 1.80
N ASP A 132 -10.96 -10.27 2.12
CA ASP A 132 -12.37 -10.65 1.98
C ASP A 132 -12.95 -9.99 0.71
N GLY A 133 -13.25 -10.80 -0.31
CA GLY A 133 -13.76 -10.31 -1.60
C GLY A 133 -15.08 -9.57 -1.49
N SER A 134 -15.96 -10.01 -0.61
CA SER A 134 -17.28 -9.36 -0.36
C SER A 134 -17.10 -7.98 0.30
N VAL A 135 -16.15 -7.84 1.23
CA VAL A 135 -15.79 -6.56 1.84
C VAL A 135 -15.23 -5.61 0.78
N CYS A 136 -14.29 -6.09 -0.04
CA CYS A 136 -13.70 -5.29 -1.12
C CYS A 136 -14.77 -4.79 -2.11
N ALA A 137 -15.73 -5.63 -2.49
CA ALA A 137 -16.83 -5.25 -3.38
C ALA A 137 -17.69 -4.12 -2.80
N LYS A 138 -18.07 -4.22 -1.52
CA LYS A 138 -18.86 -3.18 -0.84
C LYS A 138 -18.09 -1.87 -0.71
N VAL A 139 -16.80 -1.93 -0.32
CA VAL A 139 -15.93 -0.75 -0.20
C VAL A 139 -15.73 -0.09 -1.57
N SER A 140 -15.54 -0.85 -2.64
CA SER A 140 -15.45 -0.34 -4.01
C SER A 140 -16.72 0.45 -4.41
N ASN A 141 -17.88 -0.08 -4.11
CA ASN A 141 -19.16 0.58 -4.38
C ASN A 141 -19.35 1.88 -3.58
N ASP A 142 -18.80 1.96 -2.36
CA ASP A 142 -18.90 3.16 -1.51
C ASP A 142 -18.13 4.37 -2.08
N PHE A 143 -17.19 4.17 -3.01
CA PHE A 143 -16.56 5.26 -3.75
C PHE A 143 -17.50 5.97 -4.74
N LYS A 144 -18.62 5.35 -5.10
CA LYS A 144 -19.66 5.94 -5.98
C LYS A 144 -19.07 6.50 -7.29
N GLY A 145 -18.14 5.77 -7.91
CA GLY A 145 -17.50 6.13 -9.17
C GLY A 145 -16.33 7.13 -9.05
N LYS A 146 -16.01 7.62 -7.85
CA LYS A 146 -14.81 8.44 -7.62
C LYS A 146 -13.54 7.58 -7.72
N LYS A 147 -12.44 8.17 -8.18
CA LYS A 147 -11.11 7.55 -8.20
C LYS A 147 -10.50 7.58 -6.79
N GLY A 148 -9.64 6.61 -6.49
CA GLY A 148 -8.94 6.57 -5.22
C GLY A 148 -8.51 5.18 -4.80
N ALA A 149 -8.14 5.05 -3.53
CA ALA A 149 -7.66 3.81 -2.95
C ALA A 149 -8.17 3.61 -1.52
N ALA A 150 -8.43 2.36 -1.15
CA ALA A 150 -8.71 1.95 0.21
C ALA A 150 -7.91 0.69 0.55
N VAL A 151 -7.28 0.69 1.71
CA VAL A 151 -6.58 -0.47 2.25
C VAL A 151 -6.84 -0.59 3.74
N ALA A 152 -7.06 -1.83 4.19
CA ALA A 152 -7.15 -2.17 5.61
C ALA A 152 -6.45 -3.50 5.86
N TYR A 153 -5.73 -3.59 6.98
CA TYR A 153 -5.04 -4.81 7.38
C TYR A 153 -5.11 -5.03 8.90
N ASN A 154 -4.90 -6.27 9.30
CA ASN A 154 -4.76 -6.64 10.70
C ASN A 154 -3.33 -6.29 11.16
N TYR A 155 -3.20 -5.29 12.03
CA TYR A 155 -1.88 -4.81 12.46
C TYR A 155 -1.13 -5.74 13.42
N LEU A 156 -1.79 -6.80 13.93
CA LEU A 156 -1.14 -7.84 14.74
C LEU A 156 -0.62 -9.00 13.89
N THR A 157 -1.39 -9.42 12.88
CA THR A 157 -1.03 -10.59 12.05
C THR A 157 -0.35 -10.22 10.73
N GLY A 158 -0.52 -8.99 10.23
CA GLY A 158 -0.05 -8.55 8.91
C GLY A 158 -1.04 -8.84 7.77
N GLU A 159 -2.12 -9.58 7.99
CA GLU A 159 -3.09 -9.95 6.94
C GLU A 159 -3.79 -8.72 6.34
N VAL A 160 -3.66 -8.50 5.03
CA VAL A 160 -4.47 -7.50 4.31
C VAL A 160 -5.90 -8.00 4.19
N LEU A 161 -6.84 -7.26 4.77
CA LEU A 161 -8.25 -7.62 4.86
C LEU A 161 -9.10 -7.05 3.72
N CYS A 162 -8.69 -5.87 3.24
CA CYS A 162 -9.34 -5.16 2.14
C CYS A 162 -8.29 -4.36 1.38
N MET A 163 -8.29 -4.44 0.06
CA MET A 163 -7.47 -3.64 -0.84
C MET A 163 -8.26 -3.33 -2.11
N VAL A 164 -8.57 -2.04 -2.34
CA VAL A 164 -9.38 -1.54 -3.45
C VAL A 164 -8.67 -0.39 -4.13
N SER A 165 -8.65 -0.40 -5.46
CA SER A 165 -8.11 0.65 -6.31
C SER A 165 -9.12 1.01 -7.40
N LEU A 166 -9.34 2.29 -7.64
CA LEU A 166 -10.31 2.83 -8.59
C LEU A 166 -9.67 3.92 -9.46
N PRO A 167 -10.02 4.01 -10.76
CA PRO A 167 -11.11 3.31 -11.45
C PRO A 167 -10.78 1.84 -11.72
N THR A 168 -11.81 1.07 -12.02
CA THR A 168 -11.76 -0.35 -12.29
C THR A 168 -12.76 -0.72 -13.40
N TYR A 169 -12.72 -1.96 -13.88
CA TYR A 169 -13.71 -2.54 -14.80
C TYR A 169 -13.95 -4.02 -14.49
N ASP A 170 -15.06 -4.54 -15.01
CA ASP A 170 -15.33 -5.97 -14.95
C ASP A 170 -14.43 -6.72 -15.94
N VAL A 171 -13.64 -7.66 -15.45
CA VAL A 171 -12.69 -8.45 -16.25
C VAL A 171 -13.38 -9.22 -17.40
N LEU A 172 -14.66 -9.58 -17.25
CA LEU A 172 -15.45 -10.27 -18.28
C LEU A 172 -16.09 -9.28 -19.29
N GLU A 173 -16.15 -7.99 -18.96
CA GLU A 173 -16.71 -6.92 -19.80
C GLU A 173 -15.64 -5.82 -20.02
N ARG A 174 -14.46 -6.22 -20.49
CA ARG A 174 -13.35 -5.28 -20.70
C ARG A 174 -13.77 -4.17 -21.67
N PRO A 175 -13.57 -2.88 -21.27
CA PRO A 175 -13.88 -1.76 -22.15
C PRO A 175 -13.06 -1.77 -23.44
N SER A 176 -13.59 -1.17 -24.52
CA SER A 176 -12.84 -1.02 -25.78
C SER A 176 -11.58 -0.16 -25.57
N ALA A 177 -10.61 -0.28 -26.50
CA ALA A 177 -9.38 0.50 -26.42
C ALA A 177 -9.63 2.03 -26.44
N GLU A 178 -10.68 2.47 -27.13
CA GLU A 178 -11.12 3.86 -27.18
C GLU A 178 -11.74 4.29 -25.83
N ALA A 179 -12.60 3.46 -25.25
CA ALA A 179 -13.22 3.73 -23.95
C ALA A 179 -12.17 3.83 -22.84
N LEU A 180 -11.12 3.00 -22.87
CA LEU A 180 -10.02 3.01 -21.91
C LEU A 180 -9.17 4.28 -21.95
N LYS A 181 -9.20 5.06 -23.05
CA LYS A 181 -8.53 6.36 -23.15
C LYS A 181 -9.33 7.51 -22.52
N SER A 182 -10.58 7.27 -22.13
CA SER A 182 -11.42 8.29 -21.51
C SER A 182 -10.97 8.62 -20.09
N GLU A 183 -11.29 9.82 -19.62
CA GLU A 183 -11.01 10.26 -18.25
C GLU A 183 -11.56 9.30 -17.19
N LYS A 184 -12.69 8.65 -17.45
CA LYS A 184 -13.28 7.63 -16.58
C LYS A 184 -12.30 6.53 -16.20
N TYR A 185 -11.46 6.08 -17.16
CA TYR A 185 -10.53 4.98 -16.99
C TYR A 185 -9.07 5.43 -16.85
N GLU A 186 -8.82 6.72 -16.67
CA GLU A 186 -7.45 7.23 -16.49
C GLU A 186 -6.74 6.53 -15.32
N GLY A 187 -5.59 5.93 -15.59
CA GLY A 187 -4.83 5.14 -14.63
C GLY A 187 -5.52 3.84 -14.18
N VAL A 188 -6.38 3.25 -15.01
CA VAL A 188 -7.14 2.03 -14.70
C VAL A 188 -6.27 0.79 -14.48
N TYR A 189 -5.04 0.76 -14.99
CA TYR A 189 -4.09 -0.32 -14.75
C TYR A 189 -3.19 -0.11 -13.53
N LEU A 190 -3.33 1.05 -12.87
CA LEU A 190 -2.53 1.41 -11.72
C LEU A 190 -3.19 0.92 -10.43
N ASN A 191 -2.52 0.03 -9.70
CA ASN A 191 -2.93 -0.26 -8.34
C ASN A 191 -2.57 0.93 -7.44
N ARG A 192 -3.55 1.77 -7.16
CA ARG A 192 -3.37 3.02 -6.42
C ARG A 192 -2.95 2.83 -4.97
N VAL A 193 -3.19 1.66 -4.39
CA VAL A 193 -2.69 1.34 -3.05
C VAL A 193 -1.18 1.14 -3.07
N LEU A 194 -0.66 0.50 -4.11
CA LEU A 194 0.74 0.08 -4.20
C LEU A 194 1.59 1.03 -5.06
N ASN A 195 1.05 1.48 -6.19
CA ASN A 195 1.81 2.13 -7.25
C ASN A 195 1.45 3.62 -7.45
N SER A 196 0.80 4.25 -6.47
CA SER A 196 0.57 5.69 -6.45
C SER A 196 1.13 6.33 -5.19
N SER A 197 1.45 7.61 -5.30
CA SER A 197 1.75 8.47 -4.16
C SER A 197 1.01 9.78 -4.32
N TYR A 198 0.44 10.30 -3.25
CA TYR A 198 -0.44 11.45 -3.24
C TYR A 198 0.07 12.50 -2.26
N THR A 199 -0.21 13.77 -2.52
CA THR A 199 -0.04 14.82 -1.51
C THR A 199 -0.84 14.43 -0.26
N PRO A 200 -0.20 14.33 0.92
CA PRO A 200 -0.87 13.83 2.13
C PRO A 200 -1.79 14.87 2.79
N GLY A 201 -1.47 16.15 2.67
CA GLY A 201 -2.13 17.20 3.44
C GLY A 201 -2.07 16.90 4.94
N SER A 202 -3.12 17.23 5.65
CA SER A 202 -3.14 17.16 7.12
C SER A 202 -2.95 15.77 7.76
N VAL A 203 -2.93 14.66 7.00
CA VAL A 203 -2.53 13.37 7.59
C VAL A 203 -1.03 13.32 7.87
N PHE A 204 -0.24 14.16 7.18
CA PHE A 204 1.19 14.30 7.41
C PHE A 204 1.53 14.85 8.81
N LYS A 205 0.62 15.60 9.43
CA LYS A 205 0.79 16.12 10.80
C LYS A 205 1.04 15.04 11.84
N ILE A 206 0.67 13.77 11.56
CA ILE A 206 1.02 12.62 12.40
C ILE A 206 2.55 12.44 12.44
N PHE A 207 3.22 12.55 11.29
CA PHE A 207 4.68 12.46 11.20
C PHE A 207 5.37 13.65 11.87
N THR A 208 4.85 14.85 11.66
CA THR A 208 5.36 16.07 12.33
C THR A 208 5.12 16.02 13.84
N THR A 209 4.01 15.42 14.30
CA THR A 209 3.78 15.16 15.73
C THR A 209 4.84 14.21 16.29
N ALA A 210 5.17 13.13 15.57
CA ALA A 210 6.23 12.21 15.98
C ALA A 210 7.59 12.90 16.06
N ALA A 211 7.92 13.75 15.08
CA ALA A 211 9.14 14.55 15.11
C ALA A 211 9.17 15.51 16.32
N ALA A 212 8.06 16.19 16.61
CA ALA A 212 7.97 17.06 17.77
C ALA A 212 8.17 16.30 19.08
N LEU A 213 7.49 15.16 19.26
CA LEU A 213 7.58 14.34 20.48
C LEU A 213 8.97 13.77 20.73
N ASP A 214 9.70 13.45 19.66
CA ASP A 214 11.03 12.83 19.78
C ASP A 214 12.17 13.86 19.89
N LEU A 215 11.99 15.07 19.31
CA LEU A 215 13.08 16.03 19.12
C LEU A 215 12.92 17.35 19.87
N MET A 216 11.67 17.73 20.26
CA MET A 216 11.43 18.98 20.97
C MET A 216 11.27 18.72 22.49
N PRO A 217 12.10 19.37 23.31
CA PRO A 217 11.92 19.31 24.77
C PRO A 217 10.50 19.74 25.17
N ASP A 218 9.86 18.97 26.02
CA ASP A 218 8.54 19.28 26.61
C ASP A 218 7.42 19.55 25.56
N ALA A 219 7.48 18.95 24.35
CA ALA A 219 6.51 19.17 23.27
C ALA A 219 5.05 19.03 23.72
N GLU A 220 4.76 18.10 24.65
CA GLU A 220 3.40 17.86 25.19
C GLU A 220 2.92 18.99 26.12
N LYS A 221 3.84 19.70 26.80
CA LYS A 221 3.53 20.78 27.72
C LYS A 221 3.48 22.15 27.06
N ARG A 222 3.95 22.22 25.80
CA ARG A 222 4.01 23.50 25.07
C ARG A 222 2.63 23.92 24.58
N ASN A 223 2.48 25.23 24.47
CA ASN A 223 1.32 25.86 23.84
C ASN A 223 1.75 26.51 22.52
N PHE A 224 0.97 26.28 21.49
CA PHE A 224 1.09 26.89 20.18
C PHE A 224 0.02 27.97 20.02
N SER A 225 0.33 29.09 19.40
CA SER A 225 -0.64 30.17 19.14
C SER A 225 -1.07 30.16 17.69
N CYS A 226 -2.38 30.22 17.42
CA CYS A 226 -2.93 30.25 16.07
C CYS A 226 -3.90 31.42 15.90
N GLU A 227 -3.49 32.43 15.16
CA GLU A 227 -4.28 33.61 14.79
C GLU A 227 -4.83 33.55 13.36
N LYS A 228 -5.01 32.33 12.82
CA LYS A 228 -5.52 32.02 11.48
C LYS A 228 -4.51 32.25 10.36
N VAL A 229 -3.66 33.26 10.41
CA VAL A 229 -2.68 33.60 9.37
C VAL A 229 -1.31 33.79 10.02
N LYS A 230 -0.29 33.24 9.37
CA LYS A 230 1.12 33.48 9.69
C LYS A 230 1.86 33.83 8.41
N ILE A 231 2.71 34.85 8.47
CA ILE A 231 3.64 35.19 7.40
C ILE A 231 5.01 34.63 7.75
N VAL A 232 5.59 33.87 6.86
CA VAL A 232 6.94 33.28 6.99
C VAL A 232 7.75 33.74 5.78
N ASP A 233 8.69 34.65 6.00
CA ASP A 233 9.57 35.24 4.98
C ASP A 233 8.80 35.73 3.72
N GLY A 234 7.62 36.33 3.94
CA GLY A 234 6.76 36.83 2.87
C GLY A 234 5.68 35.86 2.40
N GLU A 235 5.82 34.60 2.67
CA GLU A 235 4.81 33.59 2.32
C GLU A 235 3.72 33.47 3.37
N LYS A 236 2.48 33.27 2.90
CA LYS A 236 1.30 33.23 3.76
C LYS A 236 0.87 31.79 4.05
N VAL A 237 1.03 31.35 5.29
CA VAL A 237 0.45 30.10 5.80
C VAL A 237 -0.90 30.41 6.45
N THR A 238 -1.95 29.72 6.01
CA THR A 238 -3.34 29.99 6.42
C THR A 238 -3.98 28.79 7.06
N CYS A 239 -4.54 28.96 8.25
CA CYS A 239 -5.38 27.96 8.91
C CYS A 239 -6.87 28.22 8.63
N MET A 240 -7.70 27.20 8.67
CA MET A 240 -9.16 27.35 8.41
C MET A 240 -9.83 28.40 9.31
N LYS A 241 -9.40 28.49 10.58
CA LYS A 241 -9.87 29.49 11.56
C LYS A 241 -8.80 29.81 12.57
N SER A 242 -8.97 30.90 13.32
CA SER A 242 -8.18 31.17 14.53
C SER A 242 -8.53 30.12 15.59
N HIS A 243 -7.52 29.49 16.17
CA HIS A 243 -7.68 28.49 17.23
C HIS A 243 -7.24 28.99 18.61
N GLY A 244 -6.59 30.15 18.69
CA GLY A 244 -5.99 30.66 19.91
C GLY A 244 -4.82 29.81 20.40
N LYS A 245 -4.68 29.66 21.71
CA LYS A 245 -3.67 28.78 22.33
C LYS A 245 -4.10 27.33 22.28
N LEU A 246 -3.20 26.45 21.87
CA LEU A 246 -3.42 25.01 21.69
C LEU A 246 -2.25 24.22 22.26
N SER A 247 -2.55 23.14 22.99
CA SER A 247 -1.58 22.06 23.21
C SER A 247 -1.30 21.29 21.93
N LEU A 248 -0.21 20.52 21.87
CA LEU A 248 0.10 19.65 20.71
C LEU A 248 -1.06 18.69 20.38
N LYS A 249 -1.70 18.11 21.39
CA LYS A 249 -2.89 17.26 21.25
C LYS A 249 -4.07 17.99 20.59
N GLU A 250 -4.36 19.19 21.02
CA GLU A 250 -5.43 20.01 20.43
C GLU A 250 -5.08 20.50 19.04
N ALA A 251 -3.80 20.84 18.78
CA ALA A 251 -3.32 21.23 17.46
C ALA A 251 -3.50 20.09 16.43
N LEU A 252 -3.15 18.84 16.79
CA LEU A 252 -3.40 17.66 15.97
C LEU A 252 -4.89 17.43 15.74
N SER A 253 -5.69 17.51 16.80
CA SER A 253 -7.13 17.28 16.78
C SER A 253 -7.86 18.31 15.91
N LYS A 254 -7.54 19.59 16.05
CA LYS A 254 -8.12 20.69 15.26
C LYS A 254 -7.44 20.87 13.90
N SER A 255 -6.42 20.05 13.62
CA SER A 255 -5.63 20.13 12.38
C SER A 255 -5.05 21.51 12.11
N CYS A 256 -4.46 22.14 13.11
CA CYS A 256 -3.98 23.53 13.06
C CYS A 256 -2.72 23.67 12.19
N ASP A 257 -2.83 24.32 11.03
CA ASP A 257 -1.72 24.48 10.09
C ASP A 257 -0.60 25.34 10.69
N ILE A 258 -0.95 26.38 11.45
CA ILE A 258 0.04 27.29 12.04
C ILE A 258 0.92 26.56 13.06
N ALA A 259 0.32 25.75 13.94
CA ALA A 259 1.10 25.00 14.96
C ALA A 259 2.08 24.01 14.30
N PHE A 260 1.68 23.33 13.23
CA PHE A 260 2.55 22.38 12.54
C PHE A 260 3.58 23.03 11.62
N CYS A 261 3.27 24.23 11.08
CA CYS A 261 4.25 25.09 10.45
C CYS A 261 5.33 25.52 11.48
N ASP A 262 4.93 25.99 12.65
CA ASP A 262 5.87 26.39 13.72
C ASP A 262 6.79 25.25 14.16
N ILE A 263 6.25 24.04 14.31
CA ILE A 263 7.02 22.86 14.65
C ILE A 263 8.08 22.58 13.58
N ALA A 264 7.69 22.57 12.31
CA ALA A 264 8.63 22.31 11.21
C ALA A 264 9.74 23.39 11.14
N LEU A 265 9.39 24.65 11.31
CA LEU A 265 10.34 25.76 11.33
C LEU A 265 11.30 25.71 12.51
N GLU A 266 10.84 25.28 13.69
CA GLU A 266 11.68 25.14 14.87
C GLU A 266 12.65 23.95 14.76
N LEU A 267 12.17 22.81 14.24
CA LEU A 267 13.00 21.63 14.02
C LEU A 267 14.04 21.84 12.91
N GLY A 268 13.68 22.56 11.88
CA GLY A 268 14.54 22.83 10.74
C GLY A 268 14.61 21.67 9.74
N GLU A 269 15.25 21.92 8.61
CA GLU A 269 15.32 21.03 7.46
C GLU A 269 15.98 19.69 7.79
N ASP A 270 17.18 19.74 8.41
CA ASP A 270 17.97 18.52 8.70
C ASP A 270 17.26 17.57 9.66
N ALA A 271 16.69 18.10 10.74
CA ALA A 271 16.00 17.28 11.75
C ALA A 271 14.71 16.69 11.18
N MET A 272 13.94 17.46 10.41
CA MET A 272 12.73 16.98 9.74
C MET A 272 13.08 15.90 8.71
N THR A 273 14.05 16.13 7.83
CA THR A 273 14.48 15.16 6.80
C THR A 273 14.97 13.87 7.43
N LYS A 274 15.84 13.95 8.45
CA LYS A 274 16.31 12.78 9.18
C LYS A 274 15.15 11.99 9.76
N LYS A 275 14.21 12.68 10.43
CA LYS A 275 13.07 12.01 11.06
C LYS A 275 12.12 11.37 10.06
N MET A 276 11.84 12.02 8.93
CA MET A 276 11.05 11.44 7.85
C MET A 276 11.73 10.21 7.25
N ASN A 277 13.05 10.24 7.05
CA ASN A 277 13.82 9.09 6.58
C ASN A 277 13.78 7.90 7.57
N GLU A 278 13.79 8.16 8.89
CA GLU A 278 13.61 7.13 9.92
C GLU A 278 12.22 6.48 9.80
N MET A 279 11.18 7.25 9.48
CA MET A 279 9.82 6.79 9.27
C MET A 279 9.54 6.23 7.86
N GLY A 280 10.58 5.97 7.05
CA GLY A 280 10.48 5.26 5.78
C GLY A 280 10.29 6.13 4.52
N PHE A 281 10.27 7.46 4.64
CA PHE A 281 10.30 8.33 3.46
C PHE A 281 11.62 8.21 2.71
N ASN A 282 11.59 8.48 1.41
CA ASN A 282 12.74 8.46 0.49
C ASN A 282 13.42 7.08 0.32
N LYS A 283 12.88 6.03 0.95
CA LYS A 283 13.40 4.66 0.89
C LYS A 283 12.57 3.80 -0.05
N SER A 284 13.16 2.73 -0.59
CA SER A 284 12.40 1.70 -1.29
C SER A 284 11.41 1.05 -0.35
N LEU A 285 10.18 0.92 -0.80
CA LEU A 285 9.09 0.28 -0.08
C LEU A 285 8.74 -1.04 -0.77
N TYR A 286 8.42 -2.05 0.02
CA TYR A 286 8.07 -3.38 -0.48
C TYR A 286 6.74 -3.86 0.10
N PHE A 287 6.02 -4.62 -0.70
CA PHE A 287 4.81 -5.35 -0.33
C PHE A 287 4.85 -6.72 -1.02
N ASP A 288 4.81 -7.82 -0.26
CA ASP A 288 4.97 -9.20 -0.76
C ASP A 288 6.14 -9.35 -1.76
N ASN A 289 7.30 -8.82 -1.42
CA ASN A 289 8.52 -8.76 -2.26
C ASN A 289 8.38 -7.94 -3.56
N LEU A 290 7.27 -7.25 -3.78
CA LEU A 290 7.08 -6.31 -4.88
C LEU A 290 7.53 -4.92 -4.44
N GLU A 291 8.41 -4.27 -5.20
CA GLU A 291 8.74 -2.86 -4.97
C GLU A 291 7.55 -1.99 -5.36
N ILE A 292 7.15 -1.10 -4.44
CA ILE A 292 6.00 -0.21 -4.59
C ILE A 292 6.44 1.26 -4.62
N SER A 293 5.52 2.16 -4.98
CA SER A 293 5.84 3.59 -5.06
C SER A 293 6.32 4.15 -3.72
N LYS A 294 7.41 4.90 -3.76
CA LYS A 294 7.99 5.56 -2.58
C LYS A 294 7.11 6.69 -2.08
N SER A 295 7.18 6.92 -0.78
CA SER A 295 6.77 8.20 -0.20
C SER A 295 7.96 9.14 -0.19
N ILE A 296 7.74 10.40 -0.54
CA ILE A 296 8.79 11.40 -0.69
C ILE A 296 8.59 12.52 0.31
N TYR A 297 9.66 12.89 0.99
CA TYR A 297 9.83 14.11 1.73
C TYR A 297 11.12 14.78 1.25
N ASN A 298 10.99 15.89 0.54
CA ASN A 298 12.14 16.63 0.04
C ASN A 298 11.96 18.12 0.33
N VAL A 299 12.85 18.66 1.13
CA VAL A 299 12.91 20.08 1.50
C VAL A 299 14.28 20.68 1.18
N GLU A 300 15.10 19.95 0.41
CA GLU A 300 16.39 20.46 -0.07
C GLU A 300 16.18 21.77 -0.84
N SER A 301 16.89 22.80 -0.43
CA SER A 301 16.75 24.18 -0.97
C SER A 301 15.35 24.80 -0.79
N ALA A 302 14.53 24.28 0.13
CA ALA A 302 13.24 24.86 0.48
C ALA A 302 13.41 26.26 1.11
N THR A 303 12.51 27.18 0.79
CA THR A 303 12.37 28.41 1.57
C THR A 303 11.88 28.09 2.99
N ARG A 304 11.97 29.03 3.93
CA ARG A 304 11.35 28.82 5.25
C ARG A 304 9.83 28.64 5.17
N GLY A 305 9.18 29.33 4.19
CA GLY A 305 7.77 29.13 3.90
C GLY A 305 7.47 27.71 3.43
N ASP A 306 8.23 27.19 2.46
CA ASP A 306 8.14 25.81 1.96
C ASP A 306 8.36 24.78 3.07
N LEU A 307 9.36 25.00 3.94
CA LEU A 307 9.59 24.14 5.11
C LEU A 307 8.36 24.15 6.04
N GLY A 308 7.75 25.31 6.28
CA GLY A 308 6.51 25.40 7.04
C GLY A 308 5.36 24.62 6.37
N TRP A 309 5.19 24.74 5.05
CA TRP A 309 4.20 23.99 4.27
C TRP A 309 4.48 22.48 4.29
N SER A 310 5.74 22.08 4.23
CA SER A 310 6.10 20.64 4.32
C SER A 310 5.67 20.02 5.64
N GLY A 311 5.74 20.75 6.74
CA GLY A 311 5.30 20.28 8.07
C GLY A 311 3.81 20.00 8.19
N ILE A 312 3.00 20.52 7.29
CA ILE A 312 1.55 20.28 7.21
C ILE A 312 1.16 19.33 6.08
N GLY A 313 2.15 18.76 5.36
CA GLY A 313 1.94 17.76 4.32
C GLY A 313 1.62 18.33 2.96
N GLN A 314 2.12 19.51 2.68
CA GLN A 314 2.06 20.21 1.39
C GLN A 314 3.47 20.33 0.79
N TYR A 315 3.68 21.26 -0.13
CA TYR A 315 4.92 21.43 -0.89
C TYR A 315 5.18 20.22 -1.80
N THR A 316 6.34 19.57 -1.70
CA THR A 316 6.72 18.42 -2.53
C THR A 316 6.38 17.06 -1.90
N ASN A 317 5.76 17.05 -0.72
CA ASN A 317 5.49 15.81 -0.01
C ASN A 317 4.53 14.91 -0.76
N THR A 318 4.90 13.63 -0.91
CA THR A 318 4.01 12.58 -1.40
C THR A 318 4.01 11.37 -0.49
N LEU A 319 2.87 10.71 -0.40
CA LEU A 319 2.63 9.59 0.52
C LEU A 319 1.92 8.44 -0.21
N ASN A 320 2.51 7.26 -0.16
CA ASN A 320 1.92 6.04 -0.68
C ASN A 320 0.88 5.49 0.33
N PRO A 321 -0.32 5.04 -0.11
CA PRO A 321 -1.35 4.52 0.79
C PRO A 321 -0.93 3.27 1.58
N MET A 322 -0.13 2.36 0.99
CA MET A 322 0.40 1.19 1.70
C MET A 322 1.42 1.62 2.77
N HIS A 323 2.28 2.60 2.48
CA HIS A 323 3.17 3.16 3.51
C HIS A 323 2.37 3.75 4.67
N MET A 324 1.33 4.54 4.36
CA MET A 324 0.50 5.15 5.40
C MET A 324 -0.19 4.11 6.28
N VAL A 325 -0.72 3.02 5.71
CA VAL A 325 -1.37 1.99 6.53
C VAL A 325 -0.37 1.23 7.41
N LYS A 326 0.88 1.04 6.96
CA LYS A 326 1.98 0.49 7.79
C LYS A 326 2.27 1.39 8.99
N ILE A 327 2.33 2.70 8.79
CA ILE A 327 2.48 3.70 9.86
C ILE A 327 1.31 3.62 10.85
N MET A 328 0.07 3.48 10.36
CA MET A 328 -1.11 3.33 11.22
C MET A 328 -1.02 2.06 12.06
N GLY A 329 -0.61 0.94 11.49
CA GLY A 329 -0.40 -0.30 12.22
C GLY A 329 0.71 -0.21 13.25
N ALA A 330 1.82 0.46 12.93
CA ALA A 330 2.90 0.69 13.88
C ALA A 330 2.44 1.52 15.10
N LEU A 331 1.67 2.59 14.86
CA LEU A 331 1.09 3.40 15.95
C LEU A 331 0.12 2.59 16.83
N ALA A 332 -0.67 1.70 16.22
CA ALA A 332 -1.56 0.81 16.94
C ALA A 332 -0.82 -0.21 17.82
N ASN A 333 0.34 -0.67 17.36
CA ASN A 333 1.14 -1.74 17.95
C ASN A 333 2.46 -1.23 18.57
N SER A 334 2.38 -0.17 19.37
CA SER A 334 3.48 0.38 20.15
C SER A 334 4.77 0.66 19.37
N GLY A 335 4.63 1.14 18.14
CA GLY A 335 5.72 1.56 17.26
C GLY A 335 6.24 0.50 16.31
N VAL A 336 5.75 -0.74 16.38
CA VAL A 336 6.17 -1.87 15.56
C VAL A 336 5.12 -2.19 14.51
N CYS A 337 5.49 -2.10 13.24
CA CYS A 337 4.67 -2.58 12.13
C CYS A 337 4.91 -4.07 11.91
N THR A 338 3.88 -4.90 11.97
CA THR A 338 3.88 -6.22 11.33
C THR A 338 3.66 -5.99 9.85
N GLU A 339 4.59 -6.42 9.00
CA GLU A 339 4.55 -6.13 7.57
C GLU A 339 3.30 -6.71 6.92
N PRO A 340 2.53 -5.88 6.17
CA PRO A 340 1.36 -6.36 5.46
C PRO A 340 1.72 -7.40 4.39
N PHE A 341 0.90 -8.44 4.27
CA PHE A 341 0.98 -9.46 3.22
C PHE A 341 -0.41 -9.85 2.73
N ILE A 342 -0.48 -10.38 1.50
CA ILE A 342 -1.76 -10.71 0.86
C ILE A 342 -1.93 -12.20 0.58
N VAL A 343 -0.85 -12.97 0.45
CA VAL A 343 -0.91 -14.42 0.24
C VAL A 343 -0.99 -15.13 1.59
N LYS A 344 -2.14 -15.73 1.90
CA LYS A 344 -2.40 -16.47 3.14
C LYS A 344 -1.75 -17.84 3.13
N SER A 345 -1.93 -18.58 2.04
CA SER A 345 -1.33 -19.89 1.83
C SER A 345 -1.21 -20.22 0.35
N MET A 346 -0.32 -21.15 0.05
CA MET A 346 -0.21 -21.80 -1.25
C MET A 346 -0.33 -23.29 -1.07
N SER A 347 -0.96 -23.99 -2.03
CA SER A 347 -1.08 -25.46 -2.01
C SER A 347 -0.83 -26.03 -3.41
N PHE A 348 -0.31 -27.28 -3.48
CA PHE A 348 -0.09 -27.94 -4.75
C PHE A 348 -1.35 -28.68 -5.23
N GLY A 349 -1.75 -28.46 -6.47
CA GLY A 349 -2.73 -29.24 -7.23
C GLY A 349 -4.05 -29.48 -6.51
N GLN A 350 -4.58 -30.70 -6.65
CA GLN A 350 -5.86 -31.11 -6.02
C GLN A 350 -5.70 -31.59 -4.58
N ASP A 351 -4.49 -31.93 -4.16
CA ASP A 351 -4.24 -32.54 -2.85
C ASP A 351 -4.12 -31.51 -1.70
N ASP A 352 -4.28 -30.23 -1.99
CA ASP A 352 -4.21 -29.08 -1.05
C ASP A 352 -3.03 -29.15 -0.06
N LYS A 353 -1.92 -29.79 -0.47
CA LYS A 353 -0.72 -29.85 0.35
C LYS A 353 -0.13 -28.45 0.48
N GLU A 354 -0.24 -27.90 1.67
CA GLU A 354 0.23 -26.54 1.95
C GLU A 354 1.74 -26.38 1.76
N VAL A 355 2.11 -25.24 1.20
CA VAL A 355 3.50 -24.75 1.12
C VAL A 355 3.74 -23.88 2.34
N SER A 356 4.79 -24.16 3.09
CA SER A 356 5.18 -23.30 4.20
C SER A 356 5.58 -21.92 3.68
N LEU A 357 4.93 -20.87 4.18
CA LEU A 357 5.30 -19.49 3.92
C LEU A 357 6.09 -18.94 5.10
N GLU A 358 6.98 -17.99 4.82
CA GLU A 358 7.70 -17.28 5.88
C GLU A 358 6.73 -16.43 6.71
N PRO A 359 6.92 -16.34 8.04
CA PRO A 359 6.13 -15.47 8.87
C PRO A 359 6.38 -13.98 8.46
N PRO A 360 5.39 -13.11 8.67
CA PRO A 360 5.55 -11.70 8.34
C PRO A 360 6.70 -11.08 9.14
N LYS A 361 7.50 -10.27 8.46
CA LYS A 361 8.59 -9.47 9.08
C LYS A 361 7.99 -8.35 9.93
N THR A 362 8.81 -7.75 10.77
CA THR A 362 8.44 -6.57 11.54
C THR A 362 9.39 -5.42 11.26
N THR A 363 8.84 -4.19 11.22
CA THR A 363 9.62 -2.95 11.04
C THR A 363 9.33 -2.02 12.21
N PHE A 364 10.37 -1.46 12.79
CA PHE A 364 10.26 -0.49 13.88
C PHE A 364 10.23 0.93 13.30
N PHE A 365 9.18 1.70 13.61
CA PHE A 365 9.01 3.08 13.16
C PHE A 365 9.05 4.11 14.29
N PHE A 366 8.54 3.78 15.46
CA PHE A 366 8.40 4.71 16.58
C PHE A 366 8.84 4.07 17.90
N SER A 367 9.30 4.88 18.83
CA SER A 367 9.39 4.43 20.22
C SER A 367 8.00 4.10 20.77
N PRO A 368 7.86 3.12 21.68
CA PRO A 368 6.56 2.83 22.31
C PRO A 368 5.91 4.07 22.93
N SER A 369 6.70 4.93 23.56
CA SER A 369 6.23 6.18 24.17
C SER A 369 5.63 7.12 23.12
N THR A 370 6.31 7.33 21.98
CA THR A 370 5.85 8.20 20.90
C THR A 370 4.58 7.66 20.25
N ALA A 371 4.55 6.34 19.99
CA ALA A 371 3.38 5.68 19.42
C ALA A 371 2.15 5.80 20.32
N ASP A 372 2.29 5.54 21.63
CA ASP A 372 1.19 5.60 22.59
C ASP A 372 0.65 7.04 22.74
N LYS A 373 1.53 8.04 22.77
CA LYS A 373 1.11 9.45 22.81
C LYS A 373 0.33 9.85 21.55
N ILE A 374 0.80 9.48 20.37
CA ILE A 374 0.09 9.78 19.10
C ILE A 374 -1.25 9.04 19.07
N LYS A 375 -1.29 7.79 19.50
CA LYS A 375 -2.53 6.99 19.61
C LYS A 375 -3.57 7.71 20.46
N GLU A 376 -3.20 8.20 21.64
CA GLU A 376 -4.10 8.97 22.52
C GLU A 376 -4.55 10.30 21.90
N MET A 377 -3.66 11.01 21.19
CA MET A 377 -4.01 12.24 20.47
C MET A 377 -5.00 11.96 19.31
N MET A 378 -4.80 10.87 18.55
CA MET A 378 -5.72 10.46 17.50
C MET A 378 -7.06 9.95 18.06
N ARG A 379 -7.05 9.27 19.21
CA ARG A 379 -8.26 8.87 19.93
C ARG A 379 -9.06 10.09 20.39
N TYR A 380 -8.37 11.08 20.96
CA TYR A 380 -8.96 12.36 21.33
C TYR A 380 -9.58 13.07 20.11
N THR A 381 -8.93 13.01 18.96
CA THR A 381 -9.44 13.61 17.71
C THR A 381 -10.79 13.01 17.30
N VAL A 382 -10.96 11.69 17.36
CA VAL A 382 -12.23 11.03 17.04
C VAL A 382 -13.32 11.46 18.02
N LYS A 383 -13.04 11.41 19.32
CA LYS A 383 -14.01 11.79 20.37
C LYS A 383 -14.46 13.25 20.25
N SER A 384 -13.54 14.15 19.93
CA SER A 384 -13.81 15.59 19.95
C SER A 384 -14.38 16.13 18.63
N ASN A 385 -14.02 15.55 17.48
CA ASN A 385 -14.30 16.17 16.17
C ASN A 385 -15.01 15.26 15.17
N TYR A 386 -14.80 13.93 15.19
CA TYR A 386 -15.36 13.06 14.14
C TYR A 386 -16.62 12.32 14.60
N GLY A 387 -16.79 12.16 15.91
CA GLY A 387 -17.95 11.51 16.52
C GLY A 387 -17.73 10.02 16.77
N GLU A 388 -17.79 9.64 18.04
CA GLU A 388 -17.65 8.26 18.52
C GLU A 388 -18.68 7.30 17.92
N SER A 389 -19.90 7.76 17.70
CA SER A 389 -20.97 6.95 17.09
C SER A 389 -20.71 6.59 15.62
N LYS A 390 -19.93 7.42 14.91
CA LYS A 390 -19.56 7.16 13.50
C LYS A 390 -18.32 6.28 13.39
N PHE A 391 -17.40 6.42 14.34
CA PHE A 391 -16.09 5.74 14.36
C PHE A 391 -15.83 5.16 15.76
N PRO A 392 -16.63 4.15 16.18
CA PRO A 392 -16.55 3.59 17.53
C PRO A 392 -15.17 2.95 17.75
N ASN A 393 -14.54 3.29 18.87
CA ASN A 393 -13.22 2.79 19.28
C ASN A 393 -12.11 2.98 18.24
N MET A 394 -12.18 4.04 17.41
CA MET A 394 -11.15 4.34 16.42
C MET A 394 -10.23 5.46 16.88
N CYS A 395 -8.97 5.39 16.45
CA CYS A 395 -8.01 6.47 16.39
C CYS A 395 -7.93 6.90 14.92
N ALA A 396 -8.17 8.15 14.59
CA ALA A 396 -8.19 8.57 13.19
C ALA A 396 -7.73 10.01 12.98
N LYS A 397 -7.29 10.29 11.76
CA LYS A 397 -6.96 11.62 11.24
C LYS A 397 -7.44 11.76 9.81
N THR A 398 -8.07 12.90 9.50
CA THR A 398 -8.43 13.27 8.13
C THR A 398 -7.37 14.19 7.53
N GLY A 399 -7.28 14.17 6.21
CA GLY A 399 -6.51 15.11 5.40
C GLY A 399 -7.36 15.70 4.29
N THR A 400 -7.04 16.94 3.96
CA THR A 400 -7.48 17.62 2.75
C THR A 400 -6.21 18.11 2.10
N ALA A 401 -5.87 17.56 0.94
CA ALA A 401 -4.60 17.78 0.29
C ALA A 401 -4.81 18.63 -0.96
N GLU A 402 -4.37 19.86 -0.94
CA GLU A 402 -4.41 20.76 -2.09
C GLU A 402 -3.44 20.27 -3.17
N ILE A 403 -3.89 20.27 -4.44
CA ILE A 403 -3.15 19.73 -5.59
C ILE A 403 -2.97 20.76 -6.71
N GLY A 404 -3.06 22.04 -6.36
CA GLY A 404 -2.90 23.18 -7.24
C GLY A 404 -4.13 24.07 -7.28
N GLU A 405 -3.94 25.28 -7.74
CA GLU A 405 -4.98 26.31 -7.80
C GLU A 405 -6.15 25.87 -8.68
N GLY A 406 -7.37 26.07 -8.21
CA GLY A 406 -8.61 25.74 -8.91
C GLY A 406 -8.93 24.23 -8.98
N LYS A 407 -8.09 23.34 -8.45
CA LYS A 407 -8.35 21.91 -8.41
C LYS A 407 -9.00 21.49 -7.09
N THR A 408 -9.92 20.54 -7.17
CA THR A 408 -10.54 19.95 -5.96
C THR A 408 -9.51 19.11 -5.21
N PRO A 409 -9.32 19.34 -3.90
CA PRO A 409 -8.33 18.62 -3.10
C PRO A 409 -8.60 17.11 -3.03
N HIS A 410 -7.55 16.33 -2.76
CA HIS A 410 -7.71 14.94 -2.36
C HIS A 410 -8.19 14.82 -0.91
N GLY A 411 -9.16 13.94 -0.67
CA GLY A 411 -9.67 13.66 0.66
C GLY A 411 -9.08 12.38 1.26
N TRP A 412 -8.40 12.50 2.40
CA TRP A 412 -7.83 11.36 3.14
C TRP A 412 -8.57 11.08 4.44
N MET A 413 -8.64 9.81 4.82
CA MET A 413 -8.88 9.39 6.19
C MET A 413 -8.05 8.15 6.51
N VAL A 414 -7.28 8.22 7.61
CA VAL A 414 -6.36 7.19 8.05
C VAL A 414 -6.55 6.92 9.53
N GLY A 415 -6.24 5.71 9.96
CA GLY A 415 -6.39 5.38 11.37
C GLY A 415 -6.32 3.89 11.67
N PHE A 416 -6.70 3.55 12.89
CA PHE A 416 -6.71 2.19 13.40
C PHE A 416 -7.70 2.02 14.53
N SER A 417 -8.07 0.78 14.81
CA SER A 417 -8.89 0.43 15.96
C SER A 417 -8.09 0.55 17.25
N TYR A 418 -8.66 1.21 18.25
CA TYR A 418 -8.16 1.25 19.63
C TYR A 418 -8.38 -0.09 20.34
N ASP A 419 -9.37 -0.87 19.89
CA ASP A 419 -9.73 -2.17 20.45
C ASP A 419 -8.88 -3.28 19.84
N LYS A 420 -8.07 -3.94 20.66
CA LYS A 420 -7.21 -5.05 20.23
C LYS A 420 -7.98 -6.32 19.84
N SER A 421 -9.25 -6.45 20.17
CA SER A 421 -10.11 -7.55 19.70
C SER A 421 -10.51 -7.36 18.23
N PHE A 422 -10.36 -6.13 17.72
CA PHE A 422 -10.60 -5.78 16.32
C PHE A 422 -9.36 -5.03 15.76
N PRO A 423 -8.21 -5.71 15.58
CA PRO A 423 -6.91 -5.08 15.33
C PRO A 423 -6.75 -4.63 13.87
N VAL A 424 -7.54 -3.65 13.44
CA VAL A 424 -7.55 -3.16 12.07
C VAL A 424 -6.92 -1.77 11.96
N ALA A 425 -5.96 -1.61 11.05
CA ALA A 425 -5.46 -0.32 10.60
C ALA A 425 -5.88 -0.06 9.15
N PHE A 426 -6.09 1.20 8.78
CA PHE A 426 -6.64 1.57 7.48
C PHE A 426 -6.07 2.89 6.93
N ALA A 427 -6.07 3.01 5.59
CA ALA A 427 -5.85 4.24 4.86
C ALA A 427 -6.78 4.31 3.67
N VAL A 428 -7.50 5.42 3.53
CA VAL A 428 -8.41 5.70 2.41
C VAL A 428 -8.08 7.06 1.83
N VAL A 429 -7.94 7.13 0.51
CA VAL A 429 -7.79 8.36 -0.26
C VAL A 429 -8.81 8.42 -1.37
N VAL A 430 -9.47 9.56 -1.53
CA VAL A 430 -10.42 9.85 -2.62
C VAL A 430 -9.84 11.00 -3.45
N GLU A 431 -9.51 10.72 -4.70
CA GLU A 431 -9.02 11.74 -5.62
C GLU A 431 -10.11 12.78 -5.88
N ASN A 432 -9.74 14.06 -5.84
CA ASN A 432 -10.67 15.18 -6.02
C ASN A 432 -11.92 15.06 -5.12
N GLY A 433 -11.70 14.57 -3.89
CA GLY A 433 -12.76 14.24 -2.94
C GLY A 433 -13.22 15.41 -2.07
N ASP A 434 -12.53 16.56 -2.13
CA ASP A 434 -12.74 17.67 -1.21
C ASP A 434 -12.34 17.31 0.23
N PHE A 435 -13.10 17.71 1.23
CA PHE A 435 -12.78 17.42 2.64
C PHE A 435 -12.78 15.91 2.94
N GLY A 436 -11.67 15.42 3.52
CA GLY A 436 -11.50 13.99 3.83
C GLY A 436 -12.61 13.41 4.69
N ILE A 437 -13.13 14.17 5.67
CA ILE A 437 -14.26 13.71 6.52
C ILE A 437 -15.55 13.50 5.71
N LYS A 438 -15.74 14.23 4.61
CA LYS A 438 -16.94 14.13 3.76
C LYS A 438 -16.80 13.06 2.67
N SER A 439 -15.60 12.85 2.14
CA SER A 439 -15.35 11.90 1.04
C SER A 439 -14.85 10.54 1.53
N ALA A 440 -13.72 10.50 2.23
CA ALA A 440 -13.13 9.28 2.76
C ALA A 440 -13.84 8.79 4.04
N GLY A 441 -14.39 9.69 4.86
CA GLY A 441 -15.05 9.35 6.13
C GLY A 441 -16.18 8.33 5.99
N PRO A 442 -17.16 8.51 5.10
CA PRO A 442 -18.24 7.53 4.89
C PRO A 442 -17.71 6.16 4.45
N ILE A 443 -16.70 6.12 3.56
CA ILE A 443 -16.07 4.87 3.09
C ILE A 443 -15.43 4.14 4.28
N VAL A 444 -14.67 4.85 5.12
CA VAL A 444 -14.04 4.29 6.32
C VAL A 444 -15.10 3.77 7.29
N SER A 445 -16.16 4.57 7.59
CA SER A 445 -17.22 4.15 8.50
C SER A 445 -17.90 2.86 8.05
N ASN A 446 -18.17 2.71 6.75
CA ASN A 446 -18.77 1.51 6.18
C ASN A 446 -17.77 0.34 6.16
N MET A 447 -16.53 0.56 5.75
CA MET A 447 -15.46 -0.45 5.73
C MET A 447 -15.26 -1.07 7.11
N ILE A 448 -15.22 -0.26 8.17
CA ILE A 448 -15.12 -0.74 9.56
C ILE A 448 -16.30 -1.65 9.90
N LYS A 449 -17.54 -1.26 9.55
CA LYS A 449 -18.73 -2.08 9.78
C LYS A 449 -18.69 -3.41 9.01
N TYR A 450 -18.26 -3.39 7.76
CA TYR A 450 -18.15 -4.60 6.95
C TYR A 450 -17.10 -5.56 7.51
N LEU A 451 -15.93 -5.03 7.88
CA LEU A 451 -14.86 -5.81 8.50
C LEU A 451 -15.29 -6.37 9.86
N HIS A 452 -15.95 -5.56 10.71
CA HIS A 452 -16.41 -6.02 12.01
C HIS A 452 -17.40 -7.19 11.87
N LYS A 453 -18.33 -7.12 10.90
CA LYS A 453 -19.24 -8.24 10.59
C LYS A 453 -18.49 -9.48 10.07
N SER A 454 -17.43 -9.30 9.26
CA SER A 454 -16.59 -10.40 8.76
C SER A 454 -15.81 -11.08 9.90
N PHE A 455 -15.38 -10.34 10.93
CA PHE A 455 -14.73 -10.88 12.12
C PHE A 455 -15.68 -11.66 13.04
N GLN A 456 -16.96 -11.27 13.12
CA GLN A 456 -17.95 -11.94 13.97
C GLN A 456 -18.47 -13.28 13.39
N ASN A 457 -18.37 -13.45 12.09
CA ASN A 457 -18.82 -14.66 11.38
C ASN A 457 -17.76 -15.77 11.37
N LYS A 458 -16.66 -15.60 12.07
CA LYS A 458 -15.60 -16.61 12.31
C LYS A 458 -15.66 -17.14 13.72
#